data_bd7690a5fbe4e33c462336ee43d98b6e
#
_entry.id   bd7690a5fbe4e33c462336ee43d98b6e
#
_cell.length_a   1.000
_cell.length_b   1.000
_cell.length_c   1.000
_cell.angle_alpha   90.00
_cell.angle_beta   90.00
_cell.angle_gamma   90.00
#
_symmetry.space_group_name_H-M   'P 1'
#
loop_
_entity.id
_entity.type
_entity.pdbx_description
1 polymer ?
#
loop_
_entity_poly.entity_id
_entity_poly.type
_entity_poly.pdbx_seq_one_letter_code
_entity_poly.pdbx_strand_id
1 'polypeptide(L)'
;MQDRKQIQIGGKIASAPFLSFLLGWFLCLIPLWSSAQSNYIAFELARKDNFAPLITEDLDGDGAKDIIISHYQPGLGRELHIYRQQADGNFAATPQRIEIKTEIIAVGFADVRPQSGTELILFAANALYSLSTAIDGYAGNIRQLLQWDMIATVPNLERVLFIDNIVDINNDGFVDLLLPGDNVYGFFKGTGTEEFELVSTFSTINQTIPQARRRDDDRLNANISINSERGVVVEIAAQAPSPFANYIEQWGETETEARSLLHSEQWMPAASLALLDGDELLDIAYINVGDDGRGQLNIHYQSLATGFRESPDWTGSLETSGDLQLIDLNNDQQADLYRLSGDGDEWDARFFLNHNGEFNLQQPNQIMRFSGYDVRLSFIDIATESAPVMNVSYYTVPVVEVIRNASINRIQLLYGVAQVEPNQLFNRRPDSRLQESFSASNVRGLSEQMSMRYDVDGDGSVDALYITDSGTLAAKKIGEDLRIADQPFWEYVSPRTVFEFEVLQLNDDSRPDLLLHHGAATTILVSAP
;
A
#
# COMPACT_ATOMS: atom_id res chain seq x y z
N MET A 1 62.18 -56.12 16.51
CA MET A 1 62.94 -56.88 15.46
C MET A 1 62.87 -55.97 14.25
N GLN A 2 63.90 -55.19 14.09
CA GLN A 2 64.93 -55.27 13.01
C GLN A 2 64.29 -54.94 11.64
N ASP A 3 64.82 -54.04 10.79
CA ASP A 3 66.08 -53.30 10.79
C ASP A 3 66.07 -52.21 9.73
N ARG A 4 66.81 -51.20 9.97
CA ARG A 4 67.31 -50.10 9.14
C ARG A 4 67.72 -50.49 7.72
N LYS A 5 67.60 -49.54 6.78
CA LYS A 5 68.83 -49.04 6.06
C LYS A 5 68.51 -47.73 5.30
N GLN A 6 69.29 -46.71 5.63
CA GLN A 6 69.60 -45.53 4.82
C GLN A 6 70.45 -45.93 3.62
N ILE A 7 70.30 -45.19 2.50
CA ILE A 7 71.46 -44.88 1.61
C ILE A 7 71.24 -43.47 1.04
N GLN A 8 72.17 -42.57 1.35
CA GLN A 8 72.44 -41.29 0.71
C GLN A 8 73.28 -41.54 -0.54
N ILE A 9 73.11 -40.64 -1.55
CA ILE A 9 74.11 -40.15 -2.54
C ILE A 9 73.30 -39.17 -3.40
N GLY A 10 73.50 -37.88 -3.54
CA GLY A 10 74.67 -37.06 -3.76
C GLY A 10 74.76 -36.67 -5.22
N GLY A 11 74.47 -35.37 -5.60
CA GLY A 11 74.84 -34.91 -6.94
C GLY A 11 74.07 -33.64 -7.43
N LYS A 12 74.55 -32.48 -7.10
CA LYS A 12 74.87 -31.23 -7.82
C LYS A 12 73.93 -30.74 -8.97
N ILE A 13 73.29 -29.57 -8.76
CA ILE A 13 73.36 -28.27 -9.46
C ILE A 13 73.21 -28.28 -10.99
N ALA A 14 72.10 -27.65 -11.46
CA ALA A 14 72.16 -26.69 -12.56
C ALA A 14 70.92 -25.76 -12.49
N SER A 15 71.18 -24.50 -12.38
CA SER A 15 70.32 -23.33 -12.43
C SER A 15 69.68 -23.15 -13.79
N ALA A 16 68.46 -22.69 -13.81
CA ALA A 16 68.02 -21.55 -14.65
C ALA A 16 66.53 -21.28 -14.51
N PRO A 17 66.12 -20.05 -14.66
CA PRO A 17 64.88 -19.48 -14.17
C PRO A 17 63.80 -19.42 -15.27
N PHE A 18 62.68 -20.14 -15.10
CA PHE A 18 61.53 -20.02 -16.01
C PHE A 18 60.22 -20.39 -15.35
N LEU A 19 60.05 -20.00 -14.10
CA LEU A 19 58.77 -20.28 -13.41
C LEU A 19 58.20 -19.08 -12.66
N SER A 20 58.56 -17.85 -13.06
CA SER A 20 58.08 -16.62 -12.40
C SER A 20 57.09 -15.78 -13.23
N PHE A 21 56.64 -16.28 -14.40
CA PHE A 21 55.76 -15.50 -15.28
C PHE A 21 54.34 -16.07 -15.47
N LEU A 22 54.01 -17.18 -14.83
CA LEU A 22 52.67 -17.79 -14.94
C LEU A 22 51.82 -17.69 -13.67
N LEU A 23 52.34 -17.13 -12.56
CA LEU A 23 51.56 -16.83 -11.35
C LEU A 23 50.99 -15.39 -11.28
N GLY A 24 51.40 -14.54 -12.21
CA GLY A 24 50.97 -13.13 -12.26
C GLY A 24 49.66 -12.86 -13.03
N TRP A 25 49.15 -13.85 -13.78
CA TRP A 25 47.95 -13.66 -14.63
C TRP A 25 46.70 -14.38 -14.13
N PHE A 26 46.76 -15.07 -13.00
CA PHE A 26 45.56 -15.71 -12.40
C PHE A 26 44.95 -14.93 -11.25
N LEU A 27 45.49 -13.74 -10.93
CA LEU A 27 45.01 -12.86 -9.86
C LEU A 27 44.16 -11.65 -10.35
N CYS A 28 43.84 -11.58 -11.65
CA CYS A 28 43.06 -10.48 -12.23
C CYS A 28 41.72 -10.91 -12.83
N LEU A 29 41.20 -12.08 -12.49
CA LEU A 29 39.85 -12.50 -12.85
C LEU A 29 39.11 -13.05 -11.62
N ILE A 30 39.21 -12.35 -10.50
CA ILE A 30 38.10 -12.32 -9.55
C ILE A 30 37.15 -11.30 -10.18
N PRO A 31 35.96 -11.70 -10.68
CA PRO A 31 34.97 -10.74 -10.99
C PRO A 31 34.75 -9.96 -9.70
N LEU A 32 34.95 -8.67 -9.75
CA LEU A 32 34.40 -7.73 -8.79
C LEU A 32 32.88 -7.88 -8.89
N TRP A 33 32.34 -8.90 -8.27
CA TRP A 33 30.99 -8.93 -7.81
C TRP A 33 30.98 -7.98 -6.62
N SER A 34 31.07 -6.71 -6.90
CA SER A 34 30.90 -5.63 -5.97
C SER A 34 29.42 -5.61 -5.64
N SER A 35 29.05 -6.30 -4.61
CA SER A 35 28.15 -5.88 -3.54
C SER A 35 27.17 -4.73 -3.88
N ALA A 36 26.09 -5.04 -4.59
CA ALA A 36 24.87 -4.22 -4.50
C ALA A 36 24.29 -4.22 -3.05
N GLN A 37 24.76 -5.09 -2.22
CA GLN A 37 24.39 -5.24 -0.81
C GLN A 37 24.96 -4.15 0.12
N SER A 38 25.89 -3.31 -0.35
CA SER A 38 26.61 -2.33 0.49
C SER A 38 25.87 -0.99 0.67
N ASN A 39 24.73 -0.78 0.05
CA ASN A 39 24.03 0.52 0.04
C ASN A 39 22.81 0.58 0.97
N TYR A 40 22.55 -0.47 1.76
CA TYR A 40 21.45 -0.50 2.70
C TYR A 40 21.94 -0.84 4.11
N ILE A 41 21.39 -0.13 5.07
CA ILE A 41 21.50 -0.45 6.50
C ILE A 41 20.32 -1.37 6.83
N ALA A 42 20.59 -2.56 7.37
CA ALA A 42 19.57 -3.54 7.65
C ALA A 42 19.24 -3.59 9.14
N PHE A 43 17.97 -3.42 9.48
CA PHE A 43 17.44 -3.59 10.82
C PHE A 43 16.41 -4.73 10.81
N GLU A 44 16.54 -5.71 11.70
CA GLU A 44 15.59 -6.81 11.83
C GLU A 44 14.62 -6.57 12.98
N LEU A 45 13.34 -6.52 12.66
CA LEU A 45 12.24 -6.39 13.59
C LEU A 45 11.55 -7.75 13.76
N ALA A 46 11.63 -8.32 14.97
CA ALA A 46 10.87 -9.54 15.27
C ALA A 46 9.38 -9.22 15.41
N ARG A 47 8.54 -9.86 14.60
CA ARG A 47 7.09 -9.68 14.62
C ARG A 47 6.41 -11.03 14.78
N LYS A 48 5.51 -11.13 15.75
CA LYS A 48 4.68 -12.32 15.95
C LYS A 48 3.49 -12.37 14.99
N ASP A 49 3.04 -11.22 14.54
CA ASP A 49 1.92 -11.03 13.63
C ASP A 49 2.36 -10.11 12.48
N ASN A 50 2.63 -10.72 11.33
CA ASN A 50 3.00 -9.98 10.12
C ASN A 50 1.83 -9.25 9.46
N PHE A 51 0.59 -9.59 9.85
CA PHE A 51 -0.61 -8.93 9.34
C PHE A 51 -0.97 -7.67 10.12
N ALA A 52 -0.32 -7.41 11.26
CA ALA A 52 -0.49 -6.13 11.94
C ALA A 52 0.14 -5.02 11.08
N PRO A 53 -0.58 -3.93 10.80
CA PRO A 53 -0.03 -2.86 9.99
C PRO A 53 1.24 -2.29 10.65
N LEU A 54 2.21 -1.94 9.81
CA LEU A 54 3.37 -1.16 10.18
C LEU A 54 3.17 0.19 9.51
N ILE A 55 3.31 1.26 10.27
CA ILE A 55 3.27 2.62 9.72
C ILE A 55 4.59 3.33 9.99
N THR A 56 4.87 4.32 9.17
CA THR A 56 6.08 5.12 9.24
C THR A 56 5.72 6.60 9.22
N GLU A 57 6.19 7.33 10.24
CA GLU A 57 5.94 8.76 10.40
C GLU A 57 7.16 9.44 11.01
N ASP A 58 7.47 10.64 10.58
CA ASP A 58 8.43 11.51 11.24
C ASP A 58 7.75 12.14 12.48
N LEU A 59 7.89 11.46 13.61
CA LEU A 59 7.18 11.84 14.82
C LEU A 59 7.81 13.00 15.56
N ASP A 60 9.10 13.26 15.39
CA ASP A 60 9.81 14.34 16.10
C ASP A 60 10.32 15.47 15.21
N GLY A 61 10.10 15.39 13.90
CA GLY A 61 10.39 16.43 12.95
C GLY A 61 11.87 16.53 12.59
N ASP A 62 12.62 15.42 12.68
CA ASP A 62 14.05 15.39 12.35
C ASP A 62 14.33 15.01 10.89
N GLY A 63 13.29 14.72 10.11
CA GLY A 63 13.36 14.33 8.70
C GLY A 63 13.52 12.83 8.48
N ALA A 64 13.66 12.04 9.55
CA ALA A 64 13.77 10.59 9.49
C ALA A 64 12.48 9.95 10.02
N LYS A 65 11.90 8.99 9.28
CA LYS A 65 10.64 8.36 9.70
C LYS A 65 10.87 7.25 10.70
N ASP A 66 10.11 7.31 11.77
CA ASP A 66 10.03 6.29 12.81
C ASP A 66 9.13 5.14 12.38
N ILE A 67 9.28 3.98 13.01
CA ILE A 67 8.44 2.81 12.77
C ILE A 67 7.49 2.61 13.93
N ILE A 68 6.21 2.50 13.62
CA ILE A 68 5.14 2.27 14.59
C ILE A 68 4.46 0.94 14.25
N ILE A 69 4.36 0.05 15.23
CA ILE A 69 3.63 -1.21 15.09
C ILE A 69 2.63 -1.39 16.22
N SER A 70 1.51 -2.02 15.89
CA SER A 70 0.57 -2.52 16.89
C SER A 70 1.11 -3.79 17.52
N HIS A 71 1.11 -3.89 18.83
CA HIS A 71 1.54 -5.06 19.59
C HIS A 71 0.47 -5.46 20.59
N TYR A 72 0.28 -6.77 20.75
CA TYR A 72 -0.62 -7.33 21.75
C TYR A 72 0.13 -8.27 22.69
N GLN A 73 -0.09 -8.09 23.98
CA GLN A 73 0.41 -9.00 24.99
C GLN A 73 -0.74 -9.49 25.87
N PRO A 74 -0.99 -10.82 25.93
CA PRO A 74 -2.01 -11.38 26.80
C PRO A 74 -1.83 -10.95 28.25
N GLY A 75 -2.89 -10.37 28.82
CA GLY A 75 -2.89 -9.87 30.21
C GLY A 75 -2.39 -8.42 30.40
N LEU A 76 -1.75 -7.82 29.40
CA LEU A 76 -1.41 -6.40 29.39
C LEU A 76 -2.29 -5.60 28.41
N GLY A 77 -2.72 -6.20 27.28
CA GLY A 77 -3.55 -5.56 26.31
C GLY A 77 -2.82 -5.12 25.05
N ARG A 78 -3.35 -4.08 24.39
CA ARG A 78 -2.82 -3.50 23.16
C ARG A 78 -1.82 -2.41 23.48
N GLU A 79 -0.72 -2.38 22.76
CA GLU A 79 0.32 -1.37 22.84
C GLU A 79 0.72 -0.89 21.45
N LEU A 80 1.17 0.35 21.34
CA LEU A 80 2.00 0.81 20.24
C LEU A 80 3.46 0.63 20.64
N HIS A 81 4.24 0.06 19.74
CA HIS A 81 5.69 0.00 19.84
C HIS A 81 6.28 0.95 18.80
N ILE A 82 6.95 2.00 19.25
CA ILE A 82 7.58 3.02 18.41
C ILE A 82 9.08 2.82 18.44
N TYR A 83 9.67 2.55 17.28
CA TYR A 83 11.10 2.42 17.07
C TYR A 83 11.60 3.70 16.41
N ARG A 84 12.31 4.52 17.18
CA ARG A 84 12.89 5.77 16.69
C ARG A 84 14.03 5.49 15.75
N GLN A 85 14.02 6.13 14.57
CA GLN A 85 15.17 6.14 13.69
C GLN A 85 16.27 7.03 14.31
N GLN A 86 17.51 6.63 14.12
CA GLN A 86 18.69 7.31 14.63
C GLN A 86 19.45 7.95 13.48
N ALA A 87 20.24 8.96 13.77
CA ALA A 87 21.01 9.70 12.76
C ALA A 87 21.97 8.83 11.91
N ASP A 88 22.24 7.59 12.30
CA ASP A 88 23.04 6.64 11.54
C ASP A 88 22.18 5.71 10.64
N GLY A 89 20.86 5.96 10.54
CA GLY A 89 19.91 5.17 9.76
C GLY A 89 19.46 3.88 10.45
N ASN A 90 19.94 3.56 11.64
CA ASN A 90 19.46 2.44 12.44
C ASN A 90 18.25 2.85 13.28
N PHE A 91 17.55 1.86 13.82
CA PHE A 91 16.44 2.08 14.74
C PHE A 91 16.85 1.73 16.18
N ALA A 92 16.20 2.37 17.13
CA ALA A 92 16.39 2.05 18.54
C ALA A 92 16.07 0.57 18.80
N ALA A 93 16.98 -0.15 19.45
CA ALA A 93 16.80 -1.58 19.74
C ALA A 93 15.63 -1.88 20.70
N THR A 94 15.22 -0.90 21.50
CA THR A 94 14.09 -1.00 22.44
C THR A 94 13.05 0.03 22.07
N PRO A 95 11.80 -0.40 21.77
CA PRO A 95 10.74 0.53 21.41
C PRO A 95 10.26 1.33 22.61
N GLN A 96 9.80 2.52 22.37
CA GLN A 96 8.88 3.22 23.25
C GLN A 96 7.55 2.48 23.21
N ARG A 97 6.91 2.25 24.36
CA ARG A 97 5.64 1.52 24.48
C ARG A 97 4.56 2.44 25.00
N ILE A 98 3.42 2.41 24.33
CA ILE A 98 2.23 3.19 24.68
C ILE A 98 1.05 2.23 24.78
N GLU A 99 0.46 2.13 25.98
CA GLU A 99 -0.75 1.33 26.20
C GLU A 99 -1.95 2.01 25.52
N ILE A 100 -2.70 1.26 24.71
CA ILE A 100 -3.92 1.72 24.05
C ILE A 100 -5.12 1.05 24.70
N LYS A 101 -5.94 1.85 25.38
CA LYS A 101 -7.13 1.38 26.07
C LYS A 101 -8.17 0.79 25.12
N THR A 102 -8.99 -0.12 25.63
CA THR A 102 -9.98 -0.85 24.85
C THR A 102 -11.10 0.02 24.29
N GLU A 103 -11.38 1.17 24.88
CA GLU A 103 -12.34 2.16 24.37
C GLU A 103 -11.84 2.94 23.15
N ILE A 104 -10.55 2.87 22.84
CA ILE A 104 -9.97 3.51 21.64
C ILE A 104 -10.20 2.59 20.43
N ILE A 105 -10.90 3.11 19.44
CA ILE A 105 -11.24 2.39 18.21
C ILE A 105 -10.05 2.35 17.27
N ALA A 106 -9.40 3.52 17.11
CA ALA A 106 -8.28 3.71 16.21
C ALA A 106 -7.32 4.78 16.76
N VAL A 107 -6.15 4.86 16.17
CA VAL A 107 -5.16 5.91 16.44
C VAL A 107 -4.66 6.51 15.13
N GLY A 108 -4.22 7.77 15.20
CA GLY A 108 -3.54 8.48 14.13
C GLY A 108 -2.43 9.35 14.71
N PHE A 109 -1.66 9.96 13.84
CA PHE A 109 -0.62 10.91 14.21
C PHE A 109 -0.82 12.19 13.40
N ALA A 110 -0.74 13.34 14.06
CA ALA A 110 -0.89 14.63 13.41
C ALA A 110 -0.30 15.76 14.28
N ASP A 111 0.24 16.78 13.62
CA ASP A 111 0.65 18.02 14.26
C ASP A 111 -0.60 18.91 14.46
N VAL A 112 -1.18 18.87 15.64
CA VAL A 112 -2.39 19.63 16.01
C VAL A 112 -2.12 20.68 17.08
N ARG A 113 -0.90 20.71 17.67
CA ARG A 113 -0.50 21.62 18.72
C ARG A 113 0.59 22.56 18.24
N PRO A 114 0.70 23.76 18.84
CA PRO A 114 1.79 24.68 18.53
C PRO A 114 3.18 24.20 18.99
N GLN A 115 3.25 23.11 19.76
CA GLN A 115 4.52 22.52 20.21
C GLN A 115 5.14 21.69 19.10
N SER A 116 6.45 21.68 19.02
CA SER A 116 7.18 20.86 18.07
C SER A 116 6.95 19.36 18.29
N GLY A 117 6.86 18.61 17.19
CA GLY A 117 6.60 17.18 17.15
C GLY A 117 5.14 16.84 16.91
N THR A 118 4.88 15.61 16.56
CA THR A 118 3.55 15.10 16.18
C THR A 118 2.81 14.53 17.39
N GLU A 119 1.54 14.83 17.54
CA GLU A 119 0.65 14.27 18.57
C GLU A 119 0.13 12.90 18.16
N LEU A 120 -0.14 12.07 19.18
CA LEU A 120 -0.91 10.84 19.04
C LEU A 120 -2.40 11.14 19.20
N ILE A 121 -3.16 10.94 18.13
CA ILE A 121 -4.61 11.16 18.09
C ILE A 121 -5.32 9.84 18.42
N LEU A 122 -6.24 9.89 19.37
CA LEU A 122 -7.00 8.75 19.86
C LEU A 122 -8.47 8.90 19.45
N PHE A 123 -8.99 7.97 18.67
CA PHE A 123 -10.37 7.92 18.25
C PHE A 123 -11.18 7.03 19.19
N ALA A 124 -12.14 7.60 19.89
CA ALA A 124 -13.15 6.89 20.65
C ALA A 124 -14.51 7.05 19.97
N ALA A 125 -15.53 6.25 20.35
CA ALA A 125 -16.81 6.23 19.66
C ALA A 125 -17.55 7.58 19.64
N ASN A 126 -17.28 8.45 20.61
CA ASN A 126 -18.01 9.71 20.79
C ASN A 126 -17.11 10.93 20.92
N ALA A 127 -15.80 10.78 20.79
CA ALA A 127 -14.86 11.89 20.91
C ALA A 127 -13.49 11.54 20.33
N LEU A 128 -12.75 12.57 19.97
CA LEU A 128 -11.33 12.49 19.66
C LEU A 128 -10.51 13.15 20.76
N TYR A 129 -9.36 12.54 21.03
CA TYR A 129 -8.40 13.04 22.01
C TYR A 129 -7.00 13.11 21.38
N SER A 130 -6.17 14.02 21.87
CA SER A 130 -4.74 14.04 21.60
C SER A 130 -3.94 13.75 22.86
N LEU A 131 -2.85 13.03 22.72
CA LEU A 131 -1.77 13.00 23.70
C LEU A 131 -0.73 14.07 23.35
N SER A 132 0.24 14.27 24.26
CA SER A 132 1.36 15.17 24.01
C SER A 132 2.19 14.74 22.81
N THR A 133 3.07 15.62 22.37
CA THR A 133 3.97 15.38 21.24
C THR A 133 4.89 14.17 21.44
N ALA A 134 5.44 13.69 20.37
CA ALA A 134 6.47 12.66 20.38
C ALA A 134 7.72 13.08 21.17
N ILE A 135 8.09 14.37 21.14
CA ILE A 135 9.23 14.92 21.88
C ILE A 135 9.01 14.78 23.39
N ASP A 136 7.78 14.95 23.87
CA ASP A 136 7.41 14.69 25.28
C ASP A 136 7.18 13.20 25.55
N GLY A 137 7.38 12.34 24.57
CA GLY A 137 7.23 10.88 24.70
C GLY A 137 5.79 10.43 24.87
N TYR A 138 4.80 11.21 24.45
CA TYR A 138 3.37 10.94 24.63
C TYR A 138 2.94 10.70 26.09
N ALA A 139 3.76 11.12 27.04
CA ALA A 139 3.53 10.93 28.48
C ALA A 139 2.73 12.05 29.14
N GLY A 140 2.41 13.09 28.38
CA GLY A 140 1.79 14.30 28.87
C GLY A 140 0.26 14.30 28.79
N ASN A 141 -0.29 15.49 28.85
CA ASN A 141 -1.72 15.74 28.98
C ASN A 141 -2.54 15.21 27.82
N ILE A 142 -3.47 14.31 28.12
CA ILE A 142 -4.56 13.98 27.22
C ILE A 142 -5.52 15.17 27.15
N ARG A 143 -5.91 15.58 25.93
CA ARG A 143 -6.88 16.63 25.68
C ARG A 143 -7.96 16.13 24.75
N GLN A 144 -9.19 16.54 25.00
CA GLN A 144 -10.29 16.29 24.08
C GLN A 144 -10.24 17.34 22.99
N LEU A 145 -10.10 16.89 21.74
CA LEU A 145 -10.07 17.74 20.54
C LEU A 145 -11.48 18.15 20.13
N LEU A 146 -12.38 17.16 20.07
CA LEU A 146 -13.79 17.39 19.70
C LEU A 146 -14.68 16.27 20.24
N GLN A 147 -16.00 16.52 20.21
CA GLN A 147 -17.03 15.53 20.51
C GLN A 147 -17.84 15.29 19.24
N TRP A 148 -17.94 14.03 18.82
CA TRP A 148 -18.68 13.59 17.66
C TRP A 148 -19.06 12.12 17.82
N ASP A 149 -20.35 11.80 17.65
CA ASP A 149 -20.82 10.42 17.73
C ASP A 149 -20.53 9.72 16.40
N MET A 150 -19.48 8.92 16.38
CA MET A 150 -19.01 8.25 15.18
C MET A 150 -19.70 6.90 14.98
N ILE A 151 -20.03 6.59 13.73
CA ILE A 151 -20.19 5.18 13.34
C ILE A 151 -18.81 4.57 13.28
N ALA A 152 -18.59 3.58 14.15
CA ALA A 152 -17.30 2.94 14.24
C ALA A 152 -17.44 1.45 14.52
N THR A 153 -16.42 0.70 14.15
CA THR A 153 -16.31 -0.72 14.49
C THR A 153 -16.12 -0.89 15.99
N VAL A 154 -16.53 -2.05 16.51
CA VAL A 154 -16.12 -2.45 17.87
C VAL A 154 -14.61 -2.55 17.89
N PRO A 155 -13.93 -1.93 18.88
CA PRO A 155 -12.48 -1.97 18.95
C PRO A 155 -11.96 -3.41 18.96
N ASN A 156 -10.96 -3.69 18.12
CA ASN A 156 -10.30 -4.98 18.15
C ASN A 156 -9.49 -5.09 19.45
N LEU A 157 -9.66 -6.18 20.18
CA LEU A 157 -9.02 -6.36 21.50
C LEU A 157 -7.53 -6.70 21.41
N GLU A 158 -7.05 -7.11 20.23
CA GLU A 158 -5.67 -7.56 20.04
C GLU A 158 -4.87 -6.65 19.10
N ARG A 159 -5.54 -5.79 18.32
CA ARG A 159 -4.90 -4.91 17.35
C ARG A 159 -5.35 -3.47 17.53
N VAL A 160 -4.47 -2.55 17.25
CA VAL A 160 -4.77 -1.13 17.11
C VAL A 160 -4.97 -0.85 15.62
N LEU A 161 -6.09 -0.23 15.29
CA LEU A 161 -6.35 0.27 13.93
C LEU A 161 -5.65 1.63 13.79
N PHE A 162 -4.93 1.81 12.69
CA PHE A 162 -4.34 3.09 12.32
C PHE A 162 -5.23 3.83 11.34
N ILE A 163 -5.33 5.14 11.48
CA ILE A 163 -6.04 6.04 10.59
C ILE A 163 -5.06 7.12 10.13
N ASP A 164 -4.97 7.30 8.83
CA ASP A 164 -4.17 8.32 8.15
C ASP A 164 -5.01 9.47 7.56
N ASN A 165 -6.26 9.57 7.95
CA ASN A 165 -7.26 10.53 7.45
C ASN A 165 -7.15 11.92 8.05
N ILE A 166 -6.08 12.23 8.74
CA ILE A 166 -5.86 13.53 9.38
C ILE A 166 -4.98 14.34 8.43
N VAL A 167 -5.60 15.07 7.52
CA VAL A 167 -4.92 15.75 6.41
C VAL A 167 -5.46 17.16 6.25
N ASP A 168 -4.67 18.05 5.63
CA ASP A 168 -5.12 19.37 5.24
C ASP A 168 -6.05 19.23 4.01
N ILE A 169 -7.37 19.25 4.26
CA ILE A 169 -8.38 19.05 3.21
C ILE A 169 -8.60 20.35 2.43
N ASN A 170 -8.48 21.49 3.10
CA ASN A 170 -8.79 22.80 2.53
C ASN A 170 -7.57 23.63 2.09
N ASN A 171 -6.38 23.02 2.15
CA ASN A 171 -5.10 23.61 1.74
C ASN A 171 -4.76 24.93 2.48
N ASP A 172 -5.07 25.02 3.79
CA ASP A 172 -4.77 26.17 4.62
C ASP A 172 -3.54 26.00 5.54
N GLY A 173 -2.89 24.85 5.47
CA GLY A 173 -1.68 24.50 6.21
C GLY A 173 -1.95 23.87 7.58
N PHE A 174 -3.21 23.61 7.94
CA PHE A 174 -3.57 22.88 9.15
C PHE A 174 -4.30 21.59 8.79
N VAL A 175 -4.11 20.57 9.62
CA VAL A 175 -4.80 19.30 9.41
C VAL A 175 -6.29 19.41 9.74
N ASP A 176 -7.11 18.80 8.92
CA ASP A 176 -8.55 18.72 9.04
C ASP A 176 -9.01 17.28 9.30
N LEU A 177 -10.31 17.11 9.57
CA LEU A 177 -10.93 15.82 9.82
C LEU A 177 -12.23 15.67 9.02
N LEU A 178 -12.37 14.53 8.35
CA LEU A 178 -13.64 14.08 7.79
C LEU A 178 -14.13 12.86 8.58
N LEU A 179 -15.13 13.05 9.43
CA LEU A 179 -15.56 12.03 10.39
C LEU A 179 -16.95 11.46 10.06
N PRO A 180 -17.08 10.11 10.07
CA PRO A 180 -18.36 9.46 9.87
C PRO A 180 -19.25 9.57 11.10
N GLY A 181 -20.52 9.89 10.90
CA GLY A 181 -21.59 9.86 11.89
C GLY A 181 -22.76 9.00 11.40
N ASP A 182 -23.90 9.00 12.10
CA ASP A 182 -25.06 8.22 11.68
C ASP A 182 -25.74 8.84 10.45
N ASN A 183 -25.56 8.24 9.29
CA ASN A 183 -25.99 8.69 7.95
C ASN A 183 -25.44 10.08 7.55
N VAL A 184 -24.32 10.48 8.11
CA VAL A 184 -23.75 11.81 7.89
C VAL A 184 -22.22 11.79 7.99
N TYR A 185 -21.55 12.60 7.20
CA TYR A 185 -20.15 12.98 7.45
C TYR A 185 -20.09 14.39 8.01
N GLY A 186 -19.21 14.63 8.96
CA GLY A 186 -18.85 15.95 9.46
C GLY A 186 -17.46 16.35 8.95
N PHE A 187 -17.37 17.52 8.33
CA PHE A 187 -16.10 18.15 7.98
C PHE A 187 -15.70 19.12 9.08
N PHE A 188 -14.59 18.85 9.71
CA PHE A 188 -14.02 19.63 10.80
C PHE A 188 -12.72 20.25 10.36
N LYS A 189 -12.67 21.56 10.34
CA LYS A 189 -11.50 22.34 10.02
C LYS A 189 -10.61 22.49 11.26
N GLY A 190 -9.33 22.21 11.11
CA GLY A 190 -8.34 22.48 12.14
C GLY A 190 -7.94 23.95 12.20
N THR A 191 -7.54 24.39 13.38
CA THR A 191 -7.12 25.79 13.60
C THR A 191 -5.63 25.94 13.93
N GLY A 192 -4.90 24.80 13.98
CA GLY A 192 -3.49 24.77 14.43
C GLY A 192 -3.33 25.06 15.93
N THR A 193 -4.41 25.08 16.70
CA THR A 193 -4.43 25.36 18.15
C THR A 193 -5.14 24.31 18.98
N GLU A 194 -5.17 23.05 18.52
CA GLU A 194 -5.90 21.91 19.11
C GLU A 194 -7.43 22.05 19.04
N GLU A 195 -7.94 22.99 18.31
CA GLU A 195 -9.38 23.19 18.13
C GLU A 195 -9.77 22.82 16.72
N PHE A 196 -10.89 22.12 16.61
CA PHE A 196 -11.52 21.78 15.34
C PHE A 196 -12.92 22.40 15.30
N GLU A 197 -13.22 23.08 14.21
CA GLU A 197 -14.51 23.70 13.97
C GLU A 197 -15.32 22.88 12.97
N LEU A 198 -16.54 22.48 13.33
CA LEU A 198 -17.46 21.86 12.37
C LEU A 198 -17.90 22.89 11.34
N VAL A 199 -17.41 22.75 10.11
CA VAL A 199 -17.70 23.66 9.00
C VAL A 199 -18.98 23.27 8.29
N SER A 200 -19.12 21.98 7.96
CA SER A 200 -20.26 21.47 7.21
C SER A 200 -20.51 20.00 7.49
N THR A 201 -21.71 19.57 7.13
CA THR A 201 -22.10 18.16 7.12
C THR A 201 -22.75 17.82 5.79
N PHE A 202 -22.62 16.58 5.35
CA PHE A 202 -23.37 16.07 4.20
C PHE A 202 -23.94 14.68 4.51
N SER A 203 -25.12 14.42 3.97
CA SER A 203 -25.87 13.21 4.27
C SER A 203 -25.43 12.06 3.37
N THR A 204 -25.30 10.88 3.97
CA THR A 204 -25.11 9.61 3.26
C THR A 204 -26.24 8.65 3.59
N ILE A 205 -26.34 7.55 2.86
CA ILE A 205 -27.33 6.51 3.14
C ILE A 205 -26.58 5.30 3.68
N ASN A 206 -26.78 4.98 4.94
CA ASN A 206 -26.28 3.74 5.51
C ASN A 206 -26.99 2.55 4.90
N GLN A 207 -26.27 1.51 4.58
CA GLN A 207 -26.81 0.31 3.98
C GLN A 207 -26.81 -0.83 4.98
N THR A 208 -27.89 -1.61 4.97
CA THR A 208 -27.95 -2.88 5.69
C THR A 208 -27.62 -3.99 4.70
N ILE A 209 -26.52 -4.71 4.91
CA ILE A 209 -26.13 -5.83 4.06
C ILE A 209 -26.69 -7.11 4.66
N PRO A 210 -27.59 -7.83 3.95
CA PRO A 210 -28.02 -9.16 4.35
C PRO A 210 -26.85 -10.13 4.36
N GLN A 211 -26.69 -10.91 5.41
CA GLN A 211 -25.58 -11.88 5.59
C GLN A 211 -25.40 -12.88 4.44
N ALA A 212 -26.45 -13.21 3.70
CA ALA A 212 -26.39 -14.15 2.59
C ALA A 212 -25.43 -13.68 1.45
N ARG A 213 -25.21 -12.38 1.31
CA ARG A 213 -24.26 -11.82 0.33
C ARG A 213 -22.80 -11.88 0.79
N ARG A 214 -22.55 -12.06 2.07
CA ARG A 214 -21.19 -12.07 2.65
C ARG A 214 -20.38 -13.33 2.31
N ARG A 215 -21.03 -14.42 1.94
CA ARG A 215 -20.36 -15.72 1.68
C ARG A 215 -19.75 -15.82 0.28
N ASP A 216 -20.28 -15.08 -0.68
CA ASP A 216 -19.82 -15.14 -2.07
C ASP A 216 -19.03 -13.88 -2.51
N ASP A 217 -18.98 -12.83 -1.69
CA ASP A 217 -18.42 -11.55 -2.09
C ASP A 217 -17.63 -10.89 -0.95
N ASP A 218 -16.48 -11.46 -0.60
CA ASP A 218 -15.40 -10.72 0.09
C ASP A 218 -14.89 -9.51 -0.74
N ARG A 219 -15.46 -9.29 -1.93
CA ARG A 219 -15.12 -8.28 -2.91
C ARG A 219 -16.11 -7.11 -3.00
N LEU A 220 -17.20 -7.12 -2.23
CA LEU A 220 -18.13 -5.99 -2.14
C LEU A 220 -17.66 -4.90 -1.15
N ASN A 221 -16.40 -4.86 -0.86
CA ASN A 221 -15.78 -3.62 -0.46
C ASN A 221 -15.66 -2.79 -1.73
N ALA A 222 -16.65 -1.93 -1.99
CA ALA A 222 -16.44 -0.83 -2.91
C ALA A 222 -15.42 0.11 -2.23
N ASN A 223 -14.19 -0.35 -2.16
CA ASN A 223 -13.06 0.44 -1.75
C ASN A 223 -12.77 1.35 -2.93
N ILE A 224 -13.24 2.58 -2.84
CA ILE A 224 -12.68 3.62 -3.68
C ILE A 224 -11.32 3.88 -3.06
N SER A 225 -10.28 3.24 -3.57
CA SER A 225 -8.92 3.58 -3.20
C SER A 225 -8.42 4.66 -4.16
N ILE A 226 -8.12 5.81 -3.65
CA ILE A 226 -7.39 6.84 -4.37
C ILE A 226 -5.91 6.50 -4.22
N ASN A 227 -5.18 6.47 -5.33
CA ASN A 227 -3.77 6.17 -5.29
C ASN A 227 -3.02 7.29 -4.53
N SER A 228 -2.36 6.92 -3.42
CA SER A 228 -1.73 7.82 -2.46
C SER A 228 -0.56 8.64 -3.01
N GLU A 229 -0.12 8.41 -4.25
CA GLU A 229 0.95 9.21 -4.86
C GLU A 229 0.45 10.52 -5.47
N ARG A 230 -0.86 10.68 -5.68
CA ARG A 230 -1.46 11.87 -6.29
C ARG A 230 -2.74 12.35 -5.62
N GLY A 231 -3.22 11.67 -4.59
CA GLY A 231 -4.41 12.03 -3.86
C GLY A 231 -4.47 11.31 -2.52
N VAL A 232 -5.04 11.96 -1.54
CA VAL A 232 -5.20 11.40 -0.19
C VAL A 232 -6.30 10.34 -0.21
N VAL A 233 -5.93 9.11 0.12
CA VAL A 233 -6.91 8.03 0.34
C VAL A 233 -7.40 8.11 1.78
N VAL A 234 -8.67 8.40 1.91
CA VAL A 234 -9.35 8.28 3.19
C VAL A 234 -10.30 7.09 3.11
N GLU A 235 -9.85 5.93 3.52
CA GLU A 235 -10.69 4.77 3.67
C GLU A 235 -11.18 4.66 5.11
N ILE A 236 -12.38 5.16 5.40
CA ILE A 236 -13.07 4.86 6.64
C ILE A 236 -13.99 3.67 6.38
N ALA A 237 -13.44 2.49 6.35
CA ALA A 237 -14.21 1.27 6.34
C ALA A 237 -14.71 0.99 7.76
N ALA A 238 -15.88 1.49 8.10
CA ALA A 238 -16.57 1.06 9.31
C ALA A 238 -17.13 -0.35 9.09
N GLN A 239 -16.29 -1.38 9.13
CA GLN A 239 -16.73 -2.75 9.31
C GLN A 239 -16.83 -3.03 10.81
N ALA A 240 -18.04 -3.20 11.32
CA ALA A 240 -18.24 -3.75 12.66
C ALA A 240 -18.34 -5.28 12.56
N PRO A 241 -17.31 -6.06 12.90
CA PRO A 241 -17.54 -7.46 13.21
C PRO A 241 -18.43 -7.50 14.46
N SER A 242 -19.53 -8.26 14.41
CA SER A 242 -20.34 -8.49 15.61
C SER A 242 -19.47 -9.05 16.72
N PRO A 243 -19.58 -8.54 17.95
CA PRO A 243 -18.93 -9.14 19.10
C PRO A 243 -19.35 -10.58 19.34
N PHE A 244 -20.42 -11.03 18.70
CA PHE A 244 -20.94 -12.40 18.77
C PHE A 244 -20.54 -13.30 17.58
N ALA A 245 -19.84 -12.76 16.56
CA ALA A 245 -19.43 -13.55 15.38
C ALA A 245 -18.60 -14.78 15.76
N ASN A 246 -17.62 -14.63 16.65
CA ASN A 246 -16.80 -15.73 17.13
C ASN A 246 -17.56 -16.72 18.03
N TYR A 247 -18.62 -16.28 18.69
CA TYR A 247 -19.46 -17.15 19.53
C TYR A 247 -20.35 -18.07 18.69
N ILE A 248 -20.73 -17.59 17.54
CA ILE A 248 -21.66 -18.27 16.63
C ILE A 248 -20.91 -19.30 15.76
N GLU A 249 -19.66 -19.05 15.38
CA GLU A 249 -18.82 -20.01 14.63
C GLU A 249 -18.57 -21.33 15.35
N GLN A 250 -18.77 -21.40 16.66
CA GLN A 250 -18.59 -22.63 17.45
C GLN A 250 -19.81 -23.56 17.48
N TRP A 251 -20.97 -23.18 16.95
CA TRP A 251 -22.25 -23.85 17.19
C TRP A 251 -22.85 -24.62 15.99
N GLY A 252 -22.19 -24.69 14.81
CA GLY A 252 -22.57 -25.57 13.70
C GLY A 252 -23.66 -25.04 12.73
N GLU A 253 -24.07 -25.83 11.77
CA GLU A 253 -24.83 -25.44 10.56
C GLU A 253 -26.26 -24.87 10.77
N THR A 254 -26.82 -24.95 11.98
CA THR A 254 -28.13 -24.36 12.33
C THR A 254 -28.09 -22.86 12.63
N GLU A 255 -26.95 -22.25 12.50
CA GLU A 255 -26.66 -20.89 12.96
C GLU A 255 -27.06 -19.77 11.99
N THR A 256 -27.34 -20.08 10.73
CA THR A 256 -27.61 -19.08 9.71
C THR A 256 -28.88 -18.26 10.03
N GLU A 257 -29.90 -18.91 10.60
CA GLU A 257 -31.13 -18.22 11.03
C GLU A 257 -30.93 -17.44 12.33
N ALA A 258 -30.14 -17.95 13.27
CA ALA A 258 -29.84 -17.25 14.52
C ALA A 258 -28.96 -16.00 14.27
N ARG A 259 -28.06 -16.06 13.30
CA ARG A 259 -27.25 -14.90 12.86
C ARG A 259 -28.11 -13.79 12.27
N SER A 260 -29.14 -14.14 11.48
CA SER A 260 -30.03 -13.17 10.85
C SER A 260 -30.91 -12.40 11.84
N LEU A 261 -31.19 -13.01 13.00
CA LEU A 261 -32.02 -12.42 14.06
C LEU A 261 -31.24 -11.47 15.00
N LEU A 262 -29.92 -11.65 15.09
CA LEU A 262 -29.07 -10.89 16.04
C LEU A 262 -28.16 -9.86 15.35
N HIS A 263 -28.19 -9.77 14.03
CA HIS A 263 -27.22 -9.05 13.25
C HIS A 263 -27.87 -8.13 12.21
N SER A 264 -27.69 -6.84 12.37
CA SER A 264 -27.73 -5.89 11.26
C SER A 264 -26.36 -5.25 11.13
N GLU A 265 -25.67 -5.50 10.03
CA GLU A 265 -24.49 -4.72 9.66
C GLU A 265 -24.97 -3.48 8.90
N GLN A 266 -24.65 -2.33 9.43
CA GLN A 266 -24.86 -1.07 8.74
C GLN A 266 -23.54 -0.64 8.12
N TRP A 267 -23.58 -0.32 6.86
CA TRP A 267 -22.45 0.19 6.10
C TRP A 267 -22.67 1.66 5.79
N MET A 268 -21.68 2.45 6.09
CA MET A 268 -21.59 3.80 5.60
C MET A 268 -20.72 3.81 4.33
N PRO A 269 -21.13 4.47 3.24
CA PRO A 269 -20.28 4.61 2.07
C PRO A 269 -18.97 5.29 2.44
N ALA A 270 -17.85 4.69 2.05
CA ALA A 270 -16.53 5.31 2.23
C ALA A 270 -16.44 6.59 1.41
N ALA A 271 -16.04 7.69 2.03
CA ALA A 271 -15.80 8.95 1.36
C ALA A 271 -14.33 9.02 0.92
N SER A 272 -14.11 9.38 -0.33
CA SER A 272 -12.78 9.56 -0.93
C SER A 272 -12.55 11.03 -1.20
N LEU A 273 -11.34 11.50 -0.92
CA LEU A 273 -10.88 12.86 -1.22
C LEU A 273 -10.08 12.87 -2.51
N ALA A 274 -10.41 13.75 -3.45
CA ALA A 274 -9.72 13.89 -4.73
C ALA A 274 -9.88 15.30 -5.29
N LEU A 275 -8.96 15.71 -6.15
CA LEU A 275 -9.12 16.90 -6.98
C LEU A 275 -10.06 16.54 -8.13
N LEU A 276 -11.27 17.12 -8.19
CA LEU A 276 -12.27 16.73 -9.19
C LEU A 276 -12.71 17.89 -10.10
N ASP A 277 -12.88 19.09 -9.59
CA ASP A 277 -13.46 20.20 -10.36
C ASP A 277 -12.42 21.16 -10.95
N GLY A 278 -11.13 20.89 -10.74
CA GLY A 278 -10.02 21.64 -11.32
C GLY A 278 -9.58 22.85 -10.49
N ASP A 279 -10.05 22.97 -9.25
CA ASP A 279 -9.44 23.84 -8.27
C ASP A 279 -8.37 23.09 -7.43
N GLU A 280 -7.74 23.75 -6.46
CA GLU A 280 -6.69 23.15 -5.63
C GLU A 280 -7.24 22.54 -4.32
N LEU A 281 -8.57 22.44 -4.18
CA LEU A 281 -9.24 21.92 -3.00
C LEU A 281 -9.61 20.44 -3.20
N LEU A 282 -9.53 19.66 -2.14
CA LEU A 282 -9.94 18.27 -2.19
C LEU A 282 -11.47 18.16 -2.10
N ASP A 283 -12.06 17.59 -3.13
CA ASP A 283 -13.47 17.24 -3.20
C ASP A 283 -13.75 15.88 -2.59
N ILE A 284 -15.02 15.60 -2.33
CA ILE A 284 -15.46 14.32 -1.78
C ILE A 284 -16.26 13.54 -2.82
N ALA A 285 -15.88 12.27 -3.00
CA ALA A 285 -16.64 11.31 -3.79
C ALA A 285 -16.99 10.07 -2.96
N TYR A 286 -18.24 9.59 -3.06
CA TYR A 286 -18.65 8.32 -2.46
C TYR A 286 -19.77 7.66 -3.27
N ILE A 287 -19.93 6.34 -3.07
CA ILE A 287 -20.92 5.54 -3.81
C ILE A 287 -21.98 5.02 -2.84
N ASN A 288 -23.23 5.41 -3.07
CA ASN A 288 -24.38 4.73 -2.49
C ASN A 288 -24.77 3.54 -3.38
N VAL A 289 -24.93 2.37 -2.80
CA VAL A 289 -25.41 1.18 -3.53
C VAL A 289 -26.89 0.98 -3.25
N GLY A 290 -27.72 0.98 -4.28
CA GLY A 290 -29.16 0.74 -4.15
C GLY A 290 -29.48 -0.74 -3.94
N ASP A 291 -30.73 -1.03 -3.56
CA ASP A 291 -31.23 -2.40 -3.35
C ASP A 291 -31.17 -3.26 -4.64
N ASP A 292 -31.13 -2.63 -5.80
CA ASP A 292 -30.98 -3.27 -7.11
C ASP A 292 -29.50 -3.59 -7.47
N GLY A 293 -28.56 -3.29 -6.57
CA GLY A 293 -27.13 -3.47 -6.77
C GLY A 293 -26.49 -2.42 -7.69
N ARG A 294 -27.21 -1.38 -8.08
CA ARG A 294 -26.65 -0.24 -8.82
C ARG A 294 -26.08 0.78 -7.86
N GLY A 295 -24.95 1.35 -8.24
CA GLY A 295 -24.33 2.44 -7.52
C GLY A 295 -24.76 3.80 -8.02
N GLN A 296 -24.78 4.74 -7.13
CA GLN A 296 -24.84 6.15 -7.42
C GLN A 296 -23.57 6.81 -6.89
N LEU A 297 -22.71 7.26 -7.80
CA LEU A 297 -21.58 8.10 -7.46
C LEU A 297 -22.10 9.49 -7.10
N ASN A 298 -21.72 9.99 -5.95
CA ASN A 298 -22.07 11.31 -5.45
C ASN A 298 -20.77 12.10 -5.27
N ILE A 299 -20.76 13.35 -5.72
CA ILE A 299 -19.63 14.26 -5.62
C ILE A 299 -20.07 15.53 -4.94
N HIS A 300 -19.30 15.96 -3.95
CA HIS A 300 -19.43 17.26 -3.30
C HIS A 300 -18.17 18.06 -3.56
N TYR A 301 -18.32 19.22 -4.20
CA TYR A 301 -17.20 20.13 -4.41
C TYR A 301 -16.99 20.99 -3.19
N GLN A 302 -15.72 21.15 -2.81
CA GLN A 302 -15.36 21.96 -1.67
C GLN A 302 -15.47 23.45 -1.99
N SER A 303 -15.84 24.22 -1.01
CA SER A 303 -15.79 25.67 -1.04
C SER A 303 -15.07 26.21 0.19
N LEU A 304 -14.06 27.04 0.02
CA LEU A 304 -13.35 27.67 1.14
C LEU A 304 -14.29 28.41 2.11
N ALA A 305 -15.40 28.92 1.61
CA ALA A 305 -16.32 29.74 2.43
C ALA A 305 -17.29 28.89 3.26
N THR A 306 -17.69 27.71 2.77
CA THR A 306 -18.80 26.95 3.35
C THR A 306 -18.52 25.46 3.53
N GLY A 307 -17.32 24.99 3.18
CA GLY A 307 -16.99 23.57 3.12
C GLY A 307 -17.83 22.87 2.05
N PHE A 308 -18.39 21.73 2.40
CA PHE A 308 -19.19 20.89 1.50
C PHE A 308 -20.69 21.20 1.66
N ARG A 309 -21.44 21.12 0.57
CA ARG A 309 -22.91 21.24 0.62
C ARG A 309 -23.53 19.97 1.21
N GLU A 310 -24.71 20.11 1.81
CA GLU A 310 -25.46 18.97 2.35
C GLU A 310 -25.87 17.96 1.26
N SER A 311 -26.25 18.45 0.08
CA SER A 311 -26.58 17.61 -1.07
C SER A 311 -25.42 17.56 -2.05
N PRO A 312 -25.19 16.42 -2.73
CA PRO A 312 -24.17 16.33 -3.77
C PRO A 312 -24.34 17.39 -4.85
N ASP A 313 -23.24 17.96 -5.31
CA ASP A 313 -23.21 18.89 -6.44
C ASP A 313 -23.38 18.16 -7.77
N TRP A 314 -22.88 16.93 -7.84
CA TRP A 314 -23.05 16.06 -9.00
C TRP A 314 -23.35 14.62 -8.58
N THR A 315 -24.16 13.93 -9.41
CA THR A 315 -24.48 12.51 -9.20
C THR A 315 -24.53 11.74 -10.52
N GLY A 316 -24.07 10.50 -10.49
CA GLY A 316 -24.11 9.63 -11.65
C GLY A 316 -24.37 8.17 -11.28
N SER A 317 -25.15 7.47 -12.11
CA SER A 317 -25.43 6.04 -11.90
C SER A 317 -24.36 5.18 -12.56
N LEU A 318 -23.82 4.19 -11.84
CA LEU A 318 -22.82 3.25 -12.34
C LEU A 318 -23.12 1.82 -11.85
N GLU A 319 -22.45 0.85 -12.51
CA GLU A 319 -22.40 -0.52 -12.01
C GLU A 319 -21.34 -0.65 -10.92
N THR A 320 -21.67 -1.30 -9.82
CA THR A 320 -20.79 -1.44 -8.66
C THR A 320 -19.99 -2.74 -8.63
N SER A 321 -20.14 -3.60 -9.65
CA SER A 321 -19.33 -4.81 -9.75
C SER A 321 -17.90 -4.47 -10.15
N GLY A 322 -16.92 -5.00 -9.43
CA GLY A 322 -15.50 -4.80 -9.68
C GLY A 322 -14.89 -3.66 -8.85
N ASP A 323 -13.61 -3.39 -9.10
CA ASP A 323 -12.84 -2.37 -8.42
C ASP A 323 -13.02 -1.02 -9.13
N LEU A 324 -13.39 0.00 -8.36
CA LEU A 324 -13.56 1.37 -8.81
C LEU A 324 -12.48 2.23 -8.17
N GLN A 325 -11.78 3.02 -8.96
CA GLN A 325 -10.74 3.92 -8.45
C GLN A 325 -10.76 5.27 -9.16
N LEU A 326 -10.46 6.31 -8.39
CA LEU A 326 -10.21 7.67 -8.88
C LEU A 326 -8.71 7.91 -8.97
N ILE A 327 -8.23 8.31 -10.13
CA ILE A 327 -6.83 8.60 -10.40
C ILE A 327 -6.71 9.50 -11.63
N ASP A 328 -5.78 10.44 -11.62
CA ASP A 328 -5.46 11.25 -12.80
C ASP A 328 -4.78 10.37 -13.87
N LEU A 329 -5.50 10.02 -14.92
CA LEU A 329 -5.04 9.15 -16.00
C LEU A 329 -4.44 9.90 -17.19
N ASN A 330 -4.68 11.21 -17.27
CA ASN A 330 -4.30 12.03 -18.43
C ASN A 330 -3.34 13.18 -18.06
N ASN A 331 -2.99 13.28 -16.77
CA ASN A 331 -2.11 14.31 -16.19
C ASN A 331 -2.67 15.75 -16.32
N ASP A 332 -3.99 15.89 -16.20
CA ASP A 332 -4.67 17.18 -16.18
C ASP A 332 -4.94 17.72 -14.76
N GLN A 333 -4.45 17.01 -13.74
CA GLN A 333 -4.60 17.29 -12.30
C GLN A 333 -6.01 17.09 -11.78
N GLN A 334 -6.89 16.47 -12.54
CA GLN A 334 -8.21 16.05 -12.09
C GLN A 334 -8.28 14.52 -12.06
N ALA A 335 -8.85 13.97 -11.00
CA ALA A 335 -8.99 12.53 -10.89
C ALA A 335 -10.05 12.00 -11.86
N ASP A 336 -9.66 11.07 -12.70
CA ASP A 336 -10.50 10.27 -13.58
C ASP A 336 -11.02 9.04 -12.85
N LEU A 337 -12.02 8.37 -13.40
CA LEU A 337 -12.57 7.14 -12.84
C LEU A 337 -12.23 5.96 -13.73
N TYR A 338 -11.72 4.88 -13.15
CA TYR A 338 -11.72 3.61 -13.84
C TYR A 338 -12.43 2.51 -13.04
N ARG A 339 -12.94 1.52 -13.76
CA ARG A 339 -13.53 0.31 -13.20
C ARG A 339 -12.89 -0.92 -13.81
N LEU A 340 -12.37 -1.80 -12.98
CA LEU A 340 -11.89 -3.12 -13.38
C LEU A 340 -12.88 -4.17 -12.88
N SER A 341 -13.49 -4.92 -13.77
CA SER A 341 -14.43 -5.99 -13.43
C SER A 341 -14.16 -7.25 -14.23
N GLY A 342 -14.38 -8.40 -13.64
CA GLY A 342 -14.18 -9.67 -14.30
C GLY A 342 -14.62 -10.86 -13.47
N ASP A 343 -14.69 -12.02 -14.13
CA ASP A 343 -14.95 -13.30 -13.50
C ASP A 343 -14.11 -14.39 -14.19
N GLY A 344 -13.45 -15.21 -13.38
CA GLY A 344 -12.56 -16.25 -13.88
C GLY A 344 -11.39 -15.68 -14.69
N ASP A 345 -11.38 -15.93 -16.00
CA ASP A 345 -10.32 -15.52 -16.92
C ASP A 345 -10.72 -14.41 -17.90
N GLU A 346 -11.92 -13.83 -17.74
CA GLU A 346 -12.40 -12.74 -18.57
C GLU A 346 -12.57 -11.46 -17.76
N TRP A 347 -11.87 -10.39 -18.13
CA TRP A 347 -11.85 -9.11 -17.42
C TRP A 347 -12.04 -7.95 -18.38
N ASP A 348 -12.75 -6.90 -17.93
CA ASP A 348 -12.84 -5.63 -18.64
C ASP A 348 -12.45 -4.45 -17.73
N ALA A 349 -11.64 -3.54 -18.27
CA ALA A 349 -11.34 -2.25 -17.67
C ALA A 349 -12.05 -1.16 -18.46
N ARG A 350 -12.78 -0.29 -17.77
CA ARG A 350 -13.49 0.85 -18.35
C ARG A 350 -12.97 2.13 -17.74
N PHE A 351 -12.64 3.09 -18.57
CA PHE A 351 -12.06 4.36 -18.21
C PHE A 351 -13.02 5.49 -18.54
N PHE A 352 -13.22 6.40 -17.61
CA PHE A 352 -14.11 7.55 -17.71
C PHE A 352 -13.32 8.79 -17.34
N LEU A 353 -13.08 9.66 -18.33
CA LEU A 353 -12.41 10.93 -18.09
C LEU A 353 -13.32 11.89 -17.36
N ASN A 354 -12.72 12.59 -16.44
CA ASN A 354 -13.31 13.71 -15.72
C ASN A 354 -13.40 14.94 -16.64
N HIS A 355 -14.47 15.70 -16.53
CA HIS A 355 -14.67 16.97 -17.21
C HIS A 355 -15.17 17.99 -16.20
N ASN A 356 -14.26 18.62 -15.45
CA ASN A 356 -14.55 19.58 -14.39
C ASN A 356 -15.56 19.02 -13.35
N GLY A 357 -15.25 17.85 -12.80
CA GLY A 357 -16.06 17.17 -11.79
C GLY A 357 -17.17 16.26 -12.33
N GLU A 358 -17.47 16.29 -13.62
CA GLU A 358 -18.55 15.51 -14.21
C GLU A 358 -18.02 14.32 -15.04
N PHE A 359 -18.70 13.18 -14.95
CA PHE A 359 -18.36 11.95 -15.68
C PHE A 359 -19.47 11.50 -16.61
N ASN A 360 -19.16 11.07 -17.83
CA ASN A 360 -20.11 10.36 -18.68
C ASN A 360 -20.10 8.85 -18.38
N LEU A 361 -20.71 8.44 -17.26
CA LEU A 361 -20.71 7.05 -16.81
C LEU A 361 -21.45 6.06 -17.71
N GLN A 362 -22.24 6.55 -18.67
CA GLN A 362 -22.95 5.72 -19.64
C GLN A 362 -22.07 5.35 -20.84
N GLN A 363 -21.03 6.12 -21.11
CA GLN A 363 -20.16 5.92 -22.25
C GLN A 363 -18.70 6.11 -21.83
N PRO A 364 -17.98 5.00 -21.51
CA PRO A 364 -16.57 5.08 -21.17
C PRO A 364 -15.75 5.62 -22.36
N ASN A 365 -14.72 6.40 -22.06
CA ASN A 365 -13.78 6.91 -23.05
C ASN A 365 -12.98 5.76 -23.68
N GLN A 366 -12.64 4.75 -22.88
CA GLN A 366 -11.95 3.56 -23.37
C GLN A 366 -12.41 2.30 -22.65
N ILE A 367 -12.46 1.18 -23.37
CA ILE A 367 -12.68 -0.16 -22.82
C ILE A 367 -11.53 -1.06 -23.26
N MET A 368 -10.91 -1.73 -22.31
CA MET A 368 -9.87 -2.72 -22.57
C MET A 368 -10.27 -4.07 -21.96
N ARG A 369 -9.94 -5.16 -22.66
CA ARG A 369 -10.29 -6.52 -22.23
C ARG A 369 -9.04 -7.35 -22.06
N PHE A 370 -9.02 -8.14 -20.98
CA PHE A 370 -7.91 -8.99 -20.62
C PHE A 370 -8.39 -10.42 -20.39
N SER A 371 -7.52 -11.38 -20.73
CA SER A 371 -7.79 -12.80 -20.51
C SER A 371 -6.71 -13.39 -19.63
N GLY A 372 -7.05 -13.68 -18.38
CA GLY A 372 -6.16 -14.22 -17.36
C GLY A 372 -6.80 -14.15 -15.98
N TYR A 373 -6.15 -14.75 -14.99
CA TYR A 373 -6.63 -14.80 -13.62
C TYR A 373 -6.00 -13.68 -12.79
N ASP A 374 -6.75 -13.13 -11.84
CA ASP A 374 -6.30 -12.08 -10.91
C ASP A 374 -5.67 -10.89 -11.65
N VAL A 375 -6.46 -10.31 -12.57
CA VAL A 375 -6.03 -9.13 -13.33
C VAL A 375 -5.98 -7.93 -12.41
N ARG A 376 -4.86 -7.22 -12.41
CA ARG A 376 -4.65 -5.98 -11.64
C ARG A 376 -4.11 -4.90 -12.55
N LEU A 377 -4.53 -3.68 -12.29
CA LEU A 377 -4.04 -2.49 -12.95
C LEU A 377 -3.20 -1.66 -11.97
N SER A 378 -2.15 -1.09 -12.49
CA SER A 378 -1.41 -0.02 -11.81
C SER A 378 -0.97 1.01 -12.85
N PHE A 379 -0.71 2.22 -12.41
CA PHE A 379 -0.33 3.33 -13.28
C PHE A 379 1.06 3.81 -12.85
N ILE A 380 1.90 4.06 -13.84
CA ILE A 380 3.33 4.29 -13.65
C ILE A 380 3.70 5.61 -14.33
N ASP A 381 4.36 6.49 -13.61
CA ASP A 381 4.92 7.70 -14.19
C ASP A 381 6.28 7.41 -14.82
N ILE A 382 6.33 7.53 -16.13
CA ILE A 382 7.57 7.38 -16.89
C ILE A 382 7.91 8.73 -17.51
N ALA A 383 9.11 9.23 -17.23
CA ALA A 383 9.52 10.58 -17.59
C ALA A 383 9.43 10.93 -19.09
N THR A 384 9.42 9.92 -19.96
CA THR A 384 9.29 10.11 -21.42
C THR A 384 7.84 10.18 -21.90
N GLU A 385 6.87 9.82 -21.06
CA GLU A 385 5.45 9.83 -21.37
C GLU A 385 4.76 11.09 -20.84
N SER A 386 3.72 11.55 -21.52
CA SER A 386 2.98 12.77 -21.14
C SER A 386 1.92 12.52 -20.06
N ALA A 387 1.60 11.26 -19.80
CA ALA A 387 0.63 10.80 -18.82
C ALA A 387 1.05 9.41 -18.30
N PRO A 388 0.43 8.90 -17.24
CA PRO A 388 0.80 7.60 -16.68
C PRO A 388 0.68 6.46 -17.68
N VAL A 389 1.65 5.55 -17.65
CA VAL A 389 1.64 4.29 -18.38
C VAL A 389 0.83 3.27 -17.60
N MET A 390 -0.09 2.58 -18.26
CA MET A 390 -0.86 1.52 -17.61
C MET A 390 -0.07 0.21 -17.60
N ASN A 391 0.16 -0.33 -16.41
CA ASN A 391 0.67 -1.69 -16.20
C ASN A 391 -0.49 -2.62 -15.88
N VAL A 392 -0.58 -3.72 -16.62
CA VAL A 392 -1.57 -4.79 -16.40
C VAL A 392 -0.83 -6.05 -16.02
N SER A 393 -1.13 -6.61 -14.86
CA SER A 393 -0.59 -7.89 -14.43
C SER A 393 -1.68 -8.92 -14.27
N TYR A 394 -1.41 -10.16 -14.66
CA TYR A 394 -2.32 -11.29 -14.50
C TYR A 394 -1.59 -12.63 -14.60
N TYR A 395 -2.28 -13.70 -14.21
CA TYR A 395 -1.76 -15.05 -14.28
C TYR A 395 -2.42 -15.86 -15.39
N THR A 396 -1.65 -16.78 -15.99
CA THR A 396 -2.18 -17.77 -16.91
C THR A 396 -1.68 -19.17 -16.56
N VAL A 397 -2.53 -20.18 -16.77
CA VAL A 397 -2.17 -21.59 -16.58
C VAL A 397 -2.11 -22.25 -17.96
N PRO A 398 -0.92 -22.64 -18.45
CA PRO A 398 -0.79 -23.28 -19.75
C PRO A 398 -1.46 -24.65 -19.78
N VAL A 399 -2.49 -24.83 -20.61
CA VAL A 399 -3.32 -26.06 -20.68
C VAL A 399 -2.51 -27.31 -21.07
N VAL A 400 -1.43 -27.13 -21.83
CA VAL A 400 -0.58 -28.24 -22.34
C VAL A 400 0.41 -28.75 -21.28
N GLU A 401 0.79 -27.91 -20.31
CA GLU A 401 1.77 -28.25 -19.28
C GLU A 401 1.16 -28.88 -18.03
N VAL A 402 -0.15 -28.71 -17.83
CA VAL A 402 -0.90 -29.33 -16.70
C VAL A 402 -0.75 -30.86 -16.67
N ILE A 403 -0.43 -31.48 -17.80
CA ILE A 403 -0.25 -32.94 -17.93
C ILE A 403 1.15 -33.41 -17.53
N ARG A 404 2.16 -32.52 -17.56
CA ARG A 404 3.57 -32.91 -17.33
C ARG A 404 4.26 -32.21 -16.17
N ASN A 405 4.13 -30.90 -16.08
CA ASN A 405 4.63 -30.09 -14.95
C ASN A 405 3.71 -28.89 -14.84
N ALA A 406 2.93 -28.81 -13.79
CA ALA A 406 2.07 -27.64 -13.57
C ALA A 406 2.95 -26.39 -13.44
N SER A 407 2.81 -25.44 -14.36
CA SER A 407 3.43 -24.12 -14.30
C SER A 407 2.36 -23.03 -14.28
N ILE A 408 2.67 -21.91 -13.65
CA ILE A 408 1.86 -20.71 -13.64
C ILE A 408 2.71 -19.61 -14.27
N ASN A 409 2.16 -18.91 -15.25
CA ASN A 409 2.85 -17.77 -15.85
C ASN A 409 2.27 -16.47 -15.29
N ARG A 410 3.13 -15.60 -14.83
CA ARG A 410 2.82 -14.19 -14.55
C ARG A 410 3.09 -13.40 -15.82
N ILE A 411 2.11 -12.61 -16.24
CA ILE A 411 2.19 -11.75 -17.41
C ILE A 411 2.15 -10.30 -16.93
N GLN A 412 3.08 -9.49 -17.42
CA GLN A 412 3.09 -8.04 -17.25
C GLN A 412 2.99 -7.39 -18.63
N LEU A 413 2.06 -6.46 -18.79
CA LEU A 413 1.83 -5.71 -20.02
C LEU A 413 1.92 -4.22 -19.73
N LEU A 414 2.74 -3.50 -20.46
CA LEU A 414 2.82 -2.04 -20.35
C LEU A 414 2.14 -1.43 -21.59
N TYR A 415 1.24 -0.50 -21.33
CA TYR A 415 0.51 0.25 -22.34
C TYR A 415 0.86 1.73 -22.19
N GLY A 416 1.58 2.26 -23.14
CA GLY A 416 1.90 3.69 -23.23
C GLY A 416 0.69 4.53 -23.62
N VAL A 417 0.88 5.84 -23.58
CA VAL A 417 -0.14 6.83 -23.90
C VAL A 417 -0.47 6.80 -25.39
N ALA A 418 -1.77 6.81 -25.74
CA ALA A 418 -2.22 6.80 -27.10
C ALA A 418 -1.97 8.15 -27.79
N GLN A 419 -1.19 8.14 -28.86
CA GLN A 419 -0.80 9.37 -29.56
C GLN A 419 -1.74 9.79 -30.71
N VAL A 420 -2.66 8.93 -31.11
CA VAL A 420 -3.35 9.07 -32.41
C VAL A 420 -4.82 9.46 -32.30
N GLU A 421 -5.51 9.16 -31.20
CA GLU A 421 -6.93 9.41 -31.03
C GLU A 421 -7.21 10.29 -29.81
N PRO A 422 -7.89 11.44 -29.92
CA PRO A 422 -8.04 12.41 -28.83
C PRO A 422 -8.87 11.92 -27.63
N ASN A 423 -9.55 10.76 -27.73
CA ASN A 423 -10.36 10.20 -26.66
C ASN A 423 -9.86 8.82 -26.20
N GLN A 424 -8.69 8.42 -26.64
CA GLN A 424 -8.07 7.15 -26.25
C GLN A 424 -6.90 7.44 -25.31
N LEU A 425 -6.94 6.90 -24.11
CA LEU A 425 -5.92 7.08 -23.09
C LEU A 425 -4.68 6.23 -23.39
N PHE A 426 -4.88 4.94 -23.58
CA PHE A 426 -3.81 3.96 -23.74
C PHE A 426 -3.81 3.34 -25.13
N ASN A 427 -2.64 2.92 -25.59
CA ASN A 427 -2.50 2.14 -26.80
C ASN A 427 -3.38 0.87 -26.76
N ARG A 428 -3.93 0.46 -27.89
CA ARG A 428 -4.78 -0.76 -27.95
C ARG A 428 -3.99 -2.06 -27.82
N ARG A 429 -2.69 -2.01 -28.04
CA ARG A 429 -1.77 -3.13 -27.91
C ARG A 429 -0.70 -2.75 -26.90
N PRO A 430 -0.24 -3.70 -26.09
CA PRO A 430 0.85 -3.41 -25.17
C PRO A 430 2.13 -3.06 -25.96
N ASP A 431 2.83 -2.07 -25.49
CA ASP A 431 4.14 -1.66 -26.00
C ASP A 431 5.22 -2.62 -25.49
N SER A 432 5.01 -3.18 -24.31
CA SER A 432 5.90 -4.17 -23.72
C SER A 432 5.13 -5.34 -23.10
N ARG A 433 5.73 -6.53 -23.18
CA ARG A 433 5.23 -7.75 -22.54
C ARG A 433 6.36 -8.51 -21.90
N LEU A 434 6.26 -8.73 -20.60
CA LEU A 434 7.10 -9.65 -19.85
C LEU A 434 6.29 -10.88 -19.46
N GLN A 435 6.89 -12.07 -19.57
CA GLN A 435 6.31 -13.32 -19.09
C GLN A 435 7.34 -14.04 -18.23
N GLU A 436 6.92 -14.40 -17.03
CA GLU A 436 7.71 -15.19 -16.10
C GLU A 436 6.96 -16.49 -15.79
N SER A 437 7.69 -17.61 -15.69
CA SER A 437 7.10 -18.93 -15.45
C SER A 437 7.53 -19.46 -14.09
N PHE A 438 6.56 -19.83 -13.26
CA PHE A 438 6.77 -20.39 -11.93
C PHE A 438 6.34 -21.85 -11.92
N SER A 439 7.15 -22.70 -11.28
CA SER A 439 6.75 -24.09 -11.04
C SER A 439 5.67 -24.14 -9.97
N ALA A 440 4.63 -24.96 -10.15
CA ALA A 440 3.61 -25.19 -9.12
C ALA A 440 4.17 -25.76 -7.81
N SER A 441 5.37 -26.33 -7.83
CA SER A 441 6.10 -26.79 -6.64
C SER A 441 6.93 -25.68 -5.97
N ASN A 442 7.12 -24.54 -6.63
CA ASN A 442 7.85 -23.39 -6.12
C ASN A 442 7.13 -22.09 -6.52
N VAL A 443 6.20 -21.70 -5.69
CA VAL A 443 5.36 -20.50 -5.87
C VAL A 443 5.92 -19.25 -5.18
N ARG A 444 7.19 -19.28 -4.76
CA ARG A 444 7.83 -18.10 -4.16
C ARG A 444 7.87 -16.97 -5.18
N GLY A 445 7.54 -15.76 -4.73
CA GLY A 445 7.45 -14.59 -5.58
C GLY A 445 6.24 -14.57 -6.54
N LEU A 446 5.39 -15.61 -6.54
CA LEU A 446 4.19 -15.63 -7.38
C LEU A 446 3.11 -14.70 -6.83
N SER A 447 2.93 -14.69 -5.50
CA SER A 447 1.92 -13.86 -4.83
C SER A 447 2.23 -12.38 -4.90
N GLU A 448 3.52 -12.04 -4.94
CA GLU A 448 3.98 -10.66 -4.99
C GLU A 448 4.12 -10.18 -6.43
N GLN A 449 3.46 -9.09 -6.74
CA GLN A 449 3.54 -8.51 -8.07
C GLN A 449 4.85 -7.71 -8.24
N MET A 450 5.23 -7.53 -9.49
CA MET A 450 6.33 -6.64 -9.84
C MET A 450 5.88 -5.19 -9.62
N SER A 451 6.54 -4.49 -8.74
CA SER A 451 6.34 -3.05 -8.52
C SER A 451 7.15 -2.25 -9.53
N MET A 452 6.52 -1.27 -10.18
CA MET A 452 7.15 -0.39 -11.16
C MET A 452 6.89 1.07 -10.79
N ARG A 453 7.19 1.43 -9.55
CA ARG A 453 6.89 2.77 -9.00
C ARG A 453 8.12 3.52 -8.51
N TYR A 454 9.24 2.84 -8.41
CA TYR A 454 10.39 3.36 -7.68
C TYR A 454 11.66 3.27 -8.51
N ASP A 455 12.49 4.30 -8.37
CA ASP A 455 13.85 4.36 -8.88
C ASP A 455 14.80 3.72 -7.85
N VAL A 456 15.16 2.46 -8.05
CA VAL A 456 15.93 1.66 -7.08
C VAL A 456 17.39 2.08 -7.00
N ASP A 457 17.96 2.61 -8.08
CA ASP A 457 19.39 3.01 -8.13
C ASP A 457 19.63 4.52 -8.15
N GLY A 458 18.56 5.33 -8.19
CA GLY A 458 18.65 6.79 -8.14
C GLY A 458 19.04 7.45 -9.46
N ASP A 459 18.78 6.79 -10.61
CA ASP A 459 19.11 7.33 -11.94
C ASP A 459 18.01 8.25 -12.52
N GLY A 460 16.91 8.42 -11.81
CA GLY A 460 15.77 9.25 -12.20
C GLY A 460 14.73 8.51 -13.04
N SER A 461 14.87 7.20 -13.22
CA SER A 461 13.93 6.35 -13.97
C SER A 461 13.36 5.25 -13.07
N VAL A 462 12.06 5.00 -13.19
CA VAL A 462 11.43 3.93 -12.41
C VAL A 462 11.90 2.55 -12.86
N ASP A 463 12.04 1.64 -11.91
CA ASP A 463 12.51 0.28 -12.11
C ASP A 463 11.41 -0.75 -11.83
N ALA A 464 11.60 -1.96 -12.34
CA ALA A 464 10.72 -3.09 -12.06
C ALA A 464 11.30 -3.93 -10.91
N LEU A 465 10.78 -3.73 -9.68
CA LEU A 465 11.18 -4.43 -8.46
C LEU A 465 10.30 -5.66 -8.24
N TYR A 466 10.88 -6.82 -7.97
CA TYR A 466 10.14 -8.08 -7.84
C TYR A 466 10.87 -9.12 -7.00
N ILE A 467 10.13 -10.12 -6.52
CA ILE A 467 10.70 -11.31 -5.88
C ILE A 467 10.91 -12.39 -6.94
N THR A 468 12.13 -12.92 -7.02
CA THR A 468 12.49 -14.02 -7.93
C THR A 468 11.90 -15.35 -7.43
N ASP A 469 11.92 -16.38 -8.26
CA ASP A 469 11.55 -17.76 -7.90
C ASP A 469 12.42 -18.36 -6.78
N SER A 470 13.64 -17.86 -6.61
CA SER A 470 14.53 -18.21 -5.50
C SER A 470 14.22 -17.50 -4.19
N GLY A 471 13.33 -16.48 -4.20
CA GLY A 471 12.99 -15.65 -3.04
C GLY A 471 14.01 -14.52 -2.78
N THR A 472 14.76 -14.14 -3.81
CA THR A 472 15.64 -12.97 -3.81
C THR A 472 14.88 -11.76 -4.30
N LEU A 473 15.03 -10.61 -3.68
CA LEU A 473 14.51 -9.35 -4.21
C LEU A 473 15.43 -8.85 -5.32
N ALA A 474 14.86 -8.46 -6.47
CA ALA A 474 15.62 -8.04 -7.64
C ALA A 474 14.93 -6.88 -8.35
N ALA A 475 15.71 -6.07 -9.08
CA ALA A 475 15.20 -4.97 -9.89
C ALA A 475 15.73 -5.04 -11.33
N LYS A 476 14.84 -4.74 -12.29
CA LYS A 476 15.13 -4.65 -13.72
C LYS A 476 14.88 -3.23 -14.21
N LYS A 477 15.70 -2.76 -15.16
CA LYS A 477 15.46 -1.48 -15.81
C LYS A 477 14.26 -1.52 -16.73
N ILE A 478 13.52 -0.42 -16.77
CA ILE A 478 12.50 -0.14 -17.77
C ILE A 478 13.09 0.88 -18.75
N GLY A 479 13.19 0.51 -20.02
CA GLY A 479 13.73 1.40 -21.06
C GLY A 479 12.72 2.47 -21.47
N GLU A 480 13.21 3.50 -22.16
CA GLU A 480 12.35 4.56 -22.76
C GLU A 480 11.30 4.00 -23.75
N ASP A 481 11.53 2.83 -24.30
CA ASP A 481 10.59 2.09 -25.15
C ASP A 481 9.64 1.18 -24.36
N LEU A 482 9.52 1.37 -23.07
CA LEU A 482 8.73 0.60 -22.10
C LEU A 482 9.15 -0.87 -21.98
N ARG A 483 10.30 -1.26 -22.51
CA ARG A 483 10.80 -2.63 -22.38
C ARG A 483 11.45 -2.87 -21.04
N ILE A 484 10.99 -3.91 -20.38
CA ILE A 484 11.60 -4.41 -19.15
C ILE A 484 12.80 -5.26 -19.54
N ALA A 485 13.97 -4.99 -18.95
CA ALA A 485 15.20 -5.73 -19.20
C ALA A 485 15.07 -7.21 -18.85
N ASP A 486 15.71 -8.10 -19.62
CA ASP A 486 15.67 -9.54 -19.34
C ASP A 486 16.39 -9.92 -18.05
N GLN A 487 17.48 -9.23 -17.72
CA GLN A 487 18.31 -9.51 -16.56
C GLN A 487 18.18 -8.40 -15.51
N PRO A 488 18.19 -8.76 -14.22
CA PRO A 488 18.22 -7.76 -13.17
C PRO A 488 19.57 -7.02 -13.17
N PHE A 489 19.54 -5.73 -12.84
CA PHE A 489 20.74 -4.94 -12.59
C PHE A 489 21.11 -4.90 -11.11
N TRP A 490 20.13 -5.17 -10.25
CA TRP A 490 20.28 -5.18 -8.81
C TRP A 490 19.61 -6.40 -8.19
N GLU A 491 20.22 -6.97 -7.16
CA GLU A 491 19.70 -8.10 -6.40
C GLU A 491 20.06 -7.95 -4.92
N TYR A 492 19.11 -8.24 -4.06
CA TYR A 492 19.32 -8.34 -2.63
C TYR A 492 19.03 -9.76 -2.14
N VAL A 493 20.06 -10.43 -1.64
CA VAL A 493 19.96 -11.78 -1.09
C VAL A 493 19.68 -11.66 0.41
N SER A 494 18.42 -11.80 0.78
CA SER A 494 18.03 -11.83 2.18
C SER A 494 18.50 -13.13 2.86
N PRO A 495 18.94 -13.09 4.13
CA PRO A 495 19.24 -14.29 4.91
C PRO A 495 17.99 -15.15 5.20
N ARG A 496 16.81 -14.58 5.03
CA ARG A 496 15.51 -15.23 5.19
C ARG A 496 14.72 -15.18 3.90
N THR A 497 13.79 -16.10 3.69
CA THR A 497 12.86 -16.05 2.55
C THR A 497 12.01 -14.80 2.65
N VAL A 498 11.99 -14.00 1.60
CA VAL A 498 11.09 -12.86 1.43
C VAL A 498 9.77 -13.40 0.87
N PHE A 499 8.66 -13.12 1.53
CA PHE A 499 7.32 -13.47 1.07
C PHE A 499 6.62 -12.29 0.41
N GLU A 500 6.86 -11.10 0.91
CA GLU A 500 6.25 -9.85 0.52
C GLU A 500 7.25 -8.71 0.77
N PHE A 501 7.14 -7.63 0.02
CA PHE A 501 7.92 -6.42 0.27
C PHE A 501 7.05 -5.18 0.13
N GLU A 502 7.39 -4.16 0.89
CA GLU A 502 6.85 -2.82 0.76
C GLU A 502 7.99 -1.86 0.44
N VAL A 503 7.69 -0.83 -0.32
CA VAL A 503 8.64 0.23 -0.66
C VAL A 503 8.14 1.53 -0.04
N LEU A 504 9.04 2.22 0.64
CA LEU A 504 8.72 3.45 1.35
C LEU A 504 9.94 4.38 1.37
N GLN A 505 9.75 5.56 1.94
CA GLN A 505 10.81 6.53 2.13
C GLN A 505 10.95 6.78 3.64
N LEU A 506 12.05 6.32 4.23
CA LEU A 506 12.35 6.44 5.66
C LEU A 506 13.31 7.59 5.97
N ASN A 507 13.96 8.11 4.96
CA ASN A 507 14.89 9.24 5.03
C ASN A 507 14.68 10.18 3.83
N ASP A 508 15.35 11.32 3.80
CA ASP A 508 15.22 12.32 2.74
C ASP A 508 16.09 12.07 1.50
N ASP A 509 16.61 10.85 1.32
CA ASP A 509 17.40 10.56 0.12
C ASP A 509 16.51 10.22 -1.09
N SER A 510 17.11 10.09 -2.27
CA SER A 510 16.38 9.82 -3.52
C SER A 510 16.11 8.33 -3.77
N ARG A 511 16.61 7.44 -2.91
CA ARG A 511 16.49 6.00 -3.08
C ARG A 511 15.39 5.44 -2.21
N PRO A 512 14.64 4.46 -2.69
CA PRO A 512 13.61 3.83 -1.87
C PRO A 512 14.22 2.99 -0.75
N ASP A 513 13.55 3.02 0.39
CA ASP A 513 13.74 2.10 1.49
C ASP A 513 12.79 0.92 1.36
N LEU A 514 13.12 -0.22 1.98
CA LEU A 514 12.40 -1.45 1.77
C LEU A 514 12.03 -2.14 3.08
N LEU A 515 10.81 -2.63 3.17
CA LEU A 515 10.37 -3.58 4.18
C LEU A 515 10.29 -4.97 3.54
N LEU A 516 10.98 -5.94 4.11
CA LEU A 516 10.95 -7.32 3.66
C LEU A 516 10.28 -8.20 4.70
N HIS A 517 9.13 -8.77 4.37
CA HIS A 517 8.34 -9.60 5.28
C HIS A 517 8.74 -11.07 5.19
N HIS A 518 9.03 -11.69 6.35
CA HIS A 518 9.58 -13.05 6.49
C HIS A 518 8.73 -13.99 7.33
N GLY A 519 7.45 -13.78 7.46
CA GLY A 519 6.60 -14.62 8.29
C GLY A 519 6.64 -14.25 9.79
N ALA A 520 7.78 -14.31 10.47
CA ALA A 520 7.92 -13.99 11.90
C ALA A 520 8.85 -12.79 12.18
N ALA A 521 9.29 -12.13 11.14
CA ALA A 521 10.16 -10.96 11.19
C ALA A 521 9.95 -10.08 9.97
N THR A 522 10.30 -8.81 10.09
CA THR A 522 10.43 -7.86 8.98
C THR A 522 11.85 -7.34 8.99
N THR A 523 12.54 -7.40 7.85
CA THR A 523 13.81 -6.70 7.66
C THR A 523 13.53 -5.35 7.05
N ILE A 524 14.01 -4.31 7.69
CA ILE A 524 13.93 -2.93 7.23
C ILE A 524 15.29 -2.60 6.62
N LEU A 525 15.27 -2.18 5.37
CA LEU A 525 16.46 -1.77 4.64
C LEU A 525 16.37 -0.26 4.42
N VAL A 526 17.20 0.49 5.13
CA VAL A 526 17.33 1.94 4.94
C VAL A 526 18.46 2.17 3.95
N SER A 527 18.18 2.92 2.89
CA SER A 527 19.20 3.31 1.92
C SER A 527 20.27 4.15 2.60
N ALA A 528 21.53 3.89 2.25
CA ALA A 528 22.63 4.69 2.72
C ALA A 528 22.97 5.77 1.68
N PRO A 529 23.17 7.03 2.08
CA PRO A 529 23.45 8.15 1.20
C PRO A 529 24.74 7.99 0.36
#